data_b2c374db46db9c5d4c21ee8596c5b865
#
_entry.id   b2c374db46db9c5d4c21ee8596c5b865
#
_cell.length_a   1.000
_cell.length_b   1.000
_cell.length_c   1.000
_cell.angle_alpha   90.00
_cell.angle_beta   90.00
_cell.angle_gamma   90.00
#
_symmetry.space_group_name_H-M   'P 1'
#
loop_
_entity.id
_entity.type
_entity.pdbx_description
1 polymer ?
#
loop_
_entity_poly.entity_id
_entity_poly.type
_entity_poly.pdbx_seq_one_letter_code
_entity_poly.pdbx_strand_id
1 'polypeptide(L)'
;MKKIIVDADACPVKQEIFRIAVRLSINVELVSNSYFKIPDHQLIKLVVVNNSFDAADDWIEENSDKLSIVITEDILLAHRCLKKDVLAVVSSNGKEFTVENIGSAVSDRAIKADLRGGIESLKLGNKKPYSNRDRVNFKNSLDRVTAK
;
A
#
# COMPACT_ATOMS: atom_id res chain seq x y z
N MET A 1 19.15 -2.14 3.91
CA MET A 1 18.62 -0.79 3.67
C MET A 1 17.11 -0.80 3.55
N LYS A 2 16.47 0.21 4.10
CA LYS A 2 15.03 0.36 3.99
C LYS A 2 14.65 0.59 2.54
N LYS A 3 13.46 0.12 2.18
CA LYS A 3 12.87 0.41 0.87
C LYS A 3 11.36 0.55 1.03
N ILE A 4 10.74 1.26 0.09
CA ILE A 4 9.30 1.43 0.04
C ILE A 4 8.80 0.67 -1.18
N ILE A 5 7.84 -0.23 -0.97
CA ILE A 5 7.18 -0.96 -2.05
C ILE A 5 5.74 -0.45 -2.10
N VAL A 6 5.33 0.04 -3.27
CA VAL A 6 4.03 0.67 -3.46
C VAL A 6 3.16 -0.20 -4.35
N ASP A 7 1.99 -0.56 -3.85
CA ASP A 7 0.92 -1.14 -4.66
C ASP A 7 0.32 0.03 -5.43
N ALA A 8 0.82 0.24 -6.66
CA ALA A 8 0.70 1.52 -7.34
C ALA A 8 -0.64 1.76 -8.03
N ASP A 9 -1.41 0.71 -8.27
CA ASP A 9 -2.71 0.87 -8.91
C ASP A 9 -3.64 1.61 -7.96
N ALA A 10 -4.21 2.72 -8.43
CA ALA A 10 -5.10 3.58 -7.64
C ALA A 10 -4.45 4.20 -6.38
N CYS A 11 -3.15 4.45 -6.41
CA CYS A 11 -2.46 5.09 -5.27
C CYS A 11 -2.46 6.63 -5.46
N PRO A 12 -3.12 7.38 -4.58
CA PRO A 12 -3.21 8.84 -4.74
C PRO A 12 -2.04 9.61 -4.13
N VAL A 13 -1.08 8.94 -3.49
CA VAL A 13 -0.02 9.60 -2.72
C VAL A 13 1.37 9.39 -3.31
N LYS A 14 1.47 9.12 -4.60
CA LYS A 14 2.76 8.85 -5.24
C LYS A 14 3.75 10.01 -5.05
N GLN A 15 3.29 11.25 -5.23
CA GLN A 15 4.17 12.41 -5.10
C GLN A 15 4.75 12.55 -3.70
N GLU A 16 3.94 12.31 -2.69
CA GLU A 16 4.38 12.38 -1.30
C GLU A 16 5.42 11.31 -1.02
N ILE A 17 5.23 10.11 -1.55
CA ILE A 17 6.20 9.02 -1.41
C ILE A 17 7.52 9.40 -2.06
N PHE A 18 7.48 9.96 -3.27
CA PHE A 18 8.70 10.34 -3.99
C PHE A 18 9.49 11.40 -3.21
N ARG A 19 8.80 12.42 -2.69
CA ARG A 19 9.47 13.48 -1.92
C ARG A 19 10.19 12.93 -0.70
N ILE A 20 9.53 12.08 0.05
CA ILE A 20 10.13 11.51 1.27
C ILE A 20 11.29 10.59 0.90
N ALA A 21 11.11 9.78 -0.12
CA ALA A 21 12.14 8.83 -0.55
C ALA A 21 13.41 9.55 -0.99
N VAL A 22 13.26 10.60 -1.79
CA VAL A 22 14.41 11.37 -2.26
C VAL A 22 15.09 12.07 -1.08
N ARG A 23 14.30 12.67 -0.20
CA ARG A 23 14.86 13.36 0.97
C ARG A 23 15.64 12.44 1.88
N LEU A 24 15.15 11.22 2.07
CA LEU A 24 15.76 10.26 3.00
C LEU A 24 16.66 9.23 2.31
N SER A 25 16.82 9.33 1.00
CA SER A 25 17.64 8.40 0.20
C SER A 25 17.14 6.95 0.34
N ILE A 26 15.84 6.74 0.22
CA ILE A 26 15.22 5.43 0.32
C ILE A 26 14.76 5.00 -1.07
N ASN A 27 15.05 3.75 -1.46
CA ASN A 27 14.59 3.19 -2.73
C ASN A 27 13.08 2.98 -2.71
N VAL A 28 12.44 3.26 -3.85
CA VAL A 28 11.00 3.05 -4.04
C VAL A 28 10.80 2.13 -5.24
N GLU A 29 10.00 1.09 -5.03
CA GLU A 29 9.57 0.21 -6.11
C GLU A 29 8.05 0.32 -6.22
N LEU A 30 7.60 0.86 -7.37
CA LEU A 30 6.17 0.98 -7.66
C LEU A 30 5.77 -0.24 -8.48
N VAL A 31 4.81 -1.00 -7.99
CA VAL A 31 4.36 -2.23 -8.64
C VAL A 31 2.99 -2.00 -9.26
N SER A 32 2.87 -2.25 -10.55
CA SER A 32 1.65 -2.01 -11.30
C SER A 32 1.49 -3.06 -12.40
N ASN A 33 0.25 -3.32 -12.81
CA ASN A 33 0.02 -4.18 -13.96
C ASN A 33 -0.01 -3.43 -15.28
N SER A 34 0.29 -2.13 -15.27
CA SER A 34 0.39 -1.32 -16.48
C SER A 34 1.50 -0.29 -16.33
N TYR A 35 2.07 0.10 -17.46
CA TYR A 35 3.10 1.14 -17.49
C TYR A 35 2.49 2.52 -17.24
N PHE A 36 3.18 3.33 -16.46
CA PHE A 36 2.90 4.75 -16.35
C PHE A 36 4.22 5.49 -16.11
N LYS A 37 4.22 6.79 -16.40
CA LYS A 37 5.43 7.59 -16.30
C LYS A 37 5.78 7.86 -14.84
N ILE A 38 7.05 7.64 -14.50
CA ILE A 38 7.58 7.95 -13.17
C ILE A 38 8.70 8.98 -13.30
N PRO A 39 9.07 9.66 -12.19
CA PRO A 39 10.22 10.56 -12.23
C PRO A 39 11.49 9.82 -12.62
N ASP A 40 12.34 10.49 -13.37
CA ASP A 40 13.65 9.95 -13.76
C ASP A 40 14.62 10.16 -12.58
N HIS A 41 14.65 9.20 -11.68
CA HIS A 41 15.47 9.28 -10.48
C HIS A 41 15.98 7.88 -10.14
N GLN A 42 17.25 7.80 -9.75
CA GLN A 42 17.88 6.50 -9.47
C GLN A 42 17.25 5.72 -8.34
N LEU A 43 16.55 6.39 -7.41
CA LEU A 43 15.90 5.76 -6.28
C LEU A 43 14.50 5.25 -6.60
N ILE A 44 13.92 5.65 -7.73
CA ILE A 44 12.53 5.35 -8.07
C ILE A 44 12.48 4.39 -9.25
N LYS A 45 11.82 3.27 -9.07
CA LYS A 45 11.72 2.22 -10.08
C LYS A 45 10.27 1.78 -10.25
N LEU A 46 9.87 1.55 -11.50
CA LEU A 46 8.57 0.96 -11.81
C LEU A 46 8.76 -0.51 -12.15
N VAL A 47 7.97 -1.35 -11.51
CA VAL A 47 7.92 -2.78 -11.77
C VAL A 47 6.57 -3.07 -12.41
N VAL A 48 6.57 -3.50 -13.68
CA VAL A 48 5.35 -3.84 -14.38
C VAL A 48 5.19 -5.34 -14.35
N VAL A 49 4.08 -5.81 -13.78
CA VAL A 49 3.74 -7.22 -13.71
C VAL A 49 2.62 -7.52 -14.70
N ASN A 50 2.33 -8.80 -14.94
CA ASN A 50 1.29 -9.16 -15.88
C ASN A 50 -0.11 -8.87 -15.31
N ASN A 51 -1.16 -9.04 -16.14
CA ASN A 51 -2.53 -8.71 -15.76
C ASN A 51 -3.25 -9.79 -14.96
N SER A 52 -2.58 -10.85 -14.55
CA SER A 52 -3.24 -11.87 -13.77
C SER A 52 -3.66 -11.32 -12.41
N PHE A 53 -4.69 -11.93 -11.83
CA PHE A 53 -5.41 -11.38 -10.68
C PHE A 53 -4.48 -11.05 -9.50
N ASP A 54 -3.54 -11.94 -9.18
CA ASP A 54 -2.69 -11.77 -8.00
C ASP A 54 -1.25 -11.39 -8.33
N ALA A 55 -0.94 -11.00 -9.56
CA ALA A 55 0.44 -10.80 -9.97
C ALA A 55 1.15 -9.73 -9.15
N ALA A 56 0.50 -8.58 -8.94
CA ALA A 56 1.10 -7.50 -8.15
C ALA A 56 1.25 -7.91 -6.69
N ASP A 57 0.21 -8.53 -6.12
CA ASP A 57 0.23 -8.97 -4.72
C ASP A 57 1.34 -10.00 -4.49
N ASP A 58 1.45 -10.96 -5.39
CA ASP A 58 2.48 -12.00 -5.29
C ASP A 58 3.88 -11.40 -5.36
N TRP A 59 4.09 -10.47 -6.30
CA TRP A 59 5.38 -9.82 -6.44
C TRP A 59 5.75 -9.05 -5.18
N ILE A 60 4.79 -8.29 -4.63
CA ILE A 60 5.02 -7.48 -3.44
C ILE A 60 5.36 -8.37 -2.25
N GLU A 61 4.60 -9.44 -2.05
CA GLU A 61 4.88 -10.36 -0.95
C GLU A 61 6.26 -11.01 -1.11
N GLU A 62 6.58 -11.48 -2.29
CA GLU A 62 7.84 -12.18 -2.53
C GLU A 62 9.06 -11.28 -2.33
N ASN A 63 8.93 -10.00 -2.65
CA ASN A 63 10.05 -9.07 -2.64
C ASN A 63 10.12 -8.21 -1.38
N SER A 64 9.18 -8.35 -0.46
CA SER A 64 9.22 -7.63 0.80
C SER A 64 10.01 -8.38 1.86
N ASP A 65 10.60 -7.64 2.77
CA ASP A 65 11.41 -8.19 3.86
C ASP A 65 11.30 -7.29 5.10
N LYS A 66 12.13 -7.55 6.10
CA LYS A 66 12.09 -6.84 7.38
C LYS A 66 12.39 -5.35 7.27
N LEU A 67 12.99 -4.92 6.18
CA LEU A 67 13.32 -3.51 5.96
C LEU A 67 12.37 -2.84 4.97
N SER A 68 11.31 -3.53 4.56
CA SER A 68 10.34 -3.01 3.60
C SER A 68 9.21 -2.27 4.29
N ILE A 69 8.84 -1.12 3.72
CA ILE A 69 7.62 -0.40 4.06
C ILE A 69 6.68 -0.59 2.86
N VAL A 70 5.53 -1.20 3.09
CA VAL A 70 4.57 -1.50 2.02
C VAL A 70 3.42 -0.51 2.08
N ILE A 71 3.10 0.11 0.95
CA ILE A 71 1.98 1.04 0.82
C ILE A 71 0.89 0.36 0.01
N THR A 72 -0.24 0.06 0.63
CA THR A 72 -1.35 -0.60 -0.04
C THR A 72 -2.68 -0.29 0.65
N GLU A 73 -3.75 -0.33 -0.14
CA GLU A 73 -5.13 -0.27 0.38
C GLU A 73 -5.71 -1.67 0.57
N ASP A 74 -5.06 -2.69 0.07
CA ASP A 74 -5.57 -4.06 0.09
C ASP A 74 -5.28 -4.72 1.42
N ILE A 75 -6.32 -4.96 2.21
CA ILE A 75 -6.20 -5.55 3.54
C ILE A 75 -5.61 -6.96 3.48
N LEU A 76 -5.96 -7.73 2.45
CA LEU A 76 -5.44 -9.09 2.32
C LEU A 76 -3.95 -9.09 2.00
N LEU A 77 -3.51 -8.17 1.13
CA LEU A 77 -2.09 -8.02 0.85
C LEU A 77 -1.34 -7.55 2.09
N ALA A 78 -1.91 -6.59 2.83
CA ALA A 78 -1.32 -6.13 4.08
C ALA A 78 -1.10 -7.29 5.05
N HIS A 79 -2.10 -8.16 5.17
CA HIS A 79 -2.00 -9.34 6.04
C HIS A 79 -0.86 -10.27 5.60
N ARG A 80 -0.75 -10.53 4.30
CA ARG A 80 0.31 -11.36 3.74
C ARG A 80 1.70 -10.78 4.05
N CYS A 81 1.85 -9.46 3.89
CA CYS A 81 3.12 -8.79 4.15
C CYS A 81 3.49 -8.80 5.63
N LEU A 82 2.51 -8.62 6.51
CA LEU A 82 2.75 -8.65 7.94
C LEU A 82 3.24 -10.03 8.41
N LYS A 83 2.80 -11.10 7.75
CA LYS A 83 3.31 -12.44 8.04
C LYS A 83 4.80 -12.58 7.72
N LYS A 84 5.32 -11.76 6.83
CA LYS A 84 6.74 -11.74 6.49
C LYS A 84 7.54 -10.82 7.40
N ASP A 85 6.90 -10.24 8.39
CA ASP A 85 7.55 -9.40 9.39
C ASP A 85 8.18 -8.15 8.75
N VAL A 86 7.46 -7.54 7.79
CA VAL A 86 7.92 -6.30 7.17
C VAL A 86 7.98 -5.17 8.21
N LEU A 87 8.74 -4.13 7.88
CA LEU A 87 8.93 -3.00 8.79
C LEU A 87 7.62 -2.29 9.11
N ALA A 88 6.79 -2.05 8.10
CA ALA A 88 5.48 -1.41 8.28
C ALA A 88 4.62 -1.60 7.04
N VAL A 89 3.31 -1.55 7.21
CA VAL A 89 2.33 -1.50 6.12
C VAL A 89 1.42 -0.31 6.38
N VAL A 90 1.30 0.60 5.41
CA VAL A 90 0.55 1.84 5.58
C VAL A 90 -0.40 2.01 4.40
N SER A 91 -1.64 2.42 4.68
CA SER A 91 -2.58 2.78 3.62
C SER A 91 -2.41 4.24 3.22
N SER A 92 -3.01 4.62 2.09
CA SER A 92 -2.86 5.99 1.57
C SER A 92 -3.53 7.04 2.45
N ASN A 93 -4.41 6.65 3.37
CA ASN A 93 -5.02 7.59 4.31
C ASN A 93 -4.26 7.69 5.64
N GLY A 94 -3.10 7.04 5.74
CA GLY A 94 -2.26 7.12 6.93
C GLY A 94 -2.49 6.03 7.96
N LYS A 95 -3.45 5.14 7.72
CA LYS A 95 -3.66 4.04 8.66
C LYS A 95 -2.53 3.03 8.55
N GLU A 96 -1.92 2.72 9.67
CA GLU A 96 -0.90 1.68 9.74
C GLU A 96 -1.56 0.34 10.10
N PHE A 97 -1.35 -0.68 9.27
CA PHE A 97 -1.81 -2.03 9.57
C PHE A 97 -0.77 -2.73 10.43
N THR A 98 -1.23 -3.36 11.50
CA THR A 98 -0.36 -4.11 12.41
C THR A 98 -0.91 -5.50 12.63
N VAL A 99 -0.11 -6.37 13.20
CA VAL A 99 -0.55 -7.72 13.56
C VAL A 99 -1.77 -7.63 14.49
N GLU A 100 -1.78 -6.65 15.39
CA GLU A 100 -2.84 -6.49 16.37
C GLU A 100 -4.17 -6.05 15.75
N ASN A 101 -4.15 -5.20 14.72
CA ASN A 101 -5.39 -4.68 14.13
C ASN A 101 -5.82 -5.36 12.84
N ILE A 102 -4.93 -6.10 12.18
CA ILE A 102 -5.23 -6.65 10.84
C ILE A 102 -6.27 -7.77 10.89
N GLY A 103 -6.27 -8.56 11.95
CA GLY A 103 -7.21 -9.67 12.09
C GLY A 103 -8.67 -9.19 12.04
N SER A 104 -8.95 -8.13 12.78
CA SER A 104 -10.28 -7.52 12.78
C SER A 104 -10.66 -6.98 11.41
N ALA A 105 -9.73 -6.31 10.74
CA ALA A 105 -9.98 -5.76 9.41
C ALA A 105 -10.27 -6.86 8.39
N VAL A 106 -9.55 -7.96 8.45
CA VAL A 106 -9.77 -9.10 7.54
C VAL A 106 -11.15 -9.72 7.80
N SER A 107 -11.50 -9.89 9.07
CA SER A 107 -12.80 -10.46 9.43
C SER A 107 -13.95 -9.56 8.99
N ASP A 108 -13.84 -8.25 9.19
CA ASP A 108 -14.84 -7.30 8.75
C ASP A 108 -15.02 -7.36 7.23
N ARG A 109 -13.94 -7.46 6.50
CA ARG A 109 -14.01 -7.56 5.04
C ARG A 109 -14.71 -8.85 4.60
N ALA A 110 -14.41 -9.96 5.24
CA ALA A 110 -15.03 -11.24 4.92
C ALA A 110 -16.55 -11.21 5.21
N ILE A 111 -16.92 -10.64 6.35
CA ILE A 111 -18.33 -10.48 6.72
C ILE A 111 -19.04 -9.60 5.72
N LYS A 112 -18.47 -8.48 5.35
CA LYS A 112 -19.07 -7.56 4.36
C LYS A 112 -19.23 -8.24 3.01
N ALA A 113 -18.27 -9.04 2.60
CA ALA A 113 -18.34 -9.77 1.33
C ALA A 113 -19.51 -10.76 1.36
N ASP A 114 -19.68 -11.51 2.45
CA ASP A 114 -20.78 -12.44 2.62
C ASP A 114 -22.13 -11.72 2.61
N LEU A 115 -22.23 -10.63 3.35
CA LEU A 115 -23.47 -9.86 3.44
C LEU A 115 -23.84 -9.25 2.09
N ARG A 116 -22.86 -8.86 1.30
CA ARG A 116 -23.16 -8.29 0.00
C ARG A 116 -23.74 -9.30 -0.97
N GLY A 117 -23.26 -10.55 -0.93
CA GLY A 117 -23.89 -11.64 -1.70
C GLY A 117 -24.26 -11.29 -3.14
N GLY A 118 -23.59 -10.36 -3.74
CA GLY A 118 -23.96 -9.84 -5.05
C GLY A 118 -24.59 -8.45 -4.97
N ILE A 119 -24.69 -7.87 -3.82
CA ILE A 119 -25.23 -6.51 -3.68
C ILE A 119 -24.09 -5.52 -3.92
N GLU A 120 -23.81 -5.31 -5.17
CA GLU A 120 -22.73 -4.45 -5.61
C GLU A 120 -22.88 -3.00 -5.13
N SER A 121 -24.11 -2.57 -4.98
CA SER A 121 -24.39 -1.19 -4.60
C SER A 121 -23.82 -0.80 -3.24
N LEU A 122 -23.57 -1.75 -2.36
CA LEU A 122 -23.06 -1.42 -1.03
C LEU A 122 -21.67 -0.79 -1.06
N LYS A 123 -20.87 -1.18 -2.00
CA LYS A 123 -19.52 -0.63 -2.09
C LYS A 123 -19.46 0.75 -2.73
N LEU A 124 -20.53 1.16 -3.40
CA LEU A 124 -20.55 2.45 -4.08
C LEU A 124 -20.92 3.59 -3.16
N GLY A 125 -21.76 3.33 -2.17
CA GLY A 125 -22.25 4.38 -1.30
C GLY A 125 -21.38 4.70 -0.10
N ASN A 126 -20.39 3.87 0.19
CA ASN A 126 -19.65 3.98 1.45
C ASN A 126 -18.21 4.42 1.30
N LYS A 127 -17.75 4.62 0.08
CA LYS A 127 -16.36 5.02 -0.14
C LYS A 127 -16.25 6.53 -0.12
N LYS A 128 -15.57 7.04 0.89
CA LYS A 128 -15.35 8.49 1.00
C LYS A 128 -14.32 8.94 -0.02
N PRO A 129 -14.48 10.13 -0.60
CA PRO A 129 -13.44 10.69 -1.46
C PRO A 129 -12.15 10.90 -0.68
N TYR A 130 -11.03 10.76 -1.35
CA TYR A 130 -9.74 11.05 -0.76
C TYR A 130 -9.61 12.55 -0.48
N SER A 131 -9.22 12.90 0.74
CA SER A 131 -9.19 14.29 1.19
C SER A 131 -7.77 14.76 1.50
N ASN A 132 -7.61 16.09 1.67
CA ASN A 132 -6.34 16.64 2.12
C ASN A 132 -5.97 16.14 3.51
N ARG A 133 -6.94 15.88 4.36
CA ARG A 133 -6.68 15.33 5.69
C ARG A 133 -6.07 13.93 5.58
N ASP A 134 -6.58 13.11 4.67
CA ASP A 134 -6.01 11.79 4.40
C ASP A 134 -4.56 11.91 3.96
N ARG A 135 -4.27 12.88 3.10
CA ARG A 135 -2.92 13.13 2.60
C ARG A 135 -1.96 13.54 3.72
N VAL A 136 -2.41 14.44 4.60
CA VAL A 136 -1.61 14.87 5.75
C VAL A 136 -1.36 13.70 6.69
N ASN A 137 -2.40 12.90 6.97
CA ASN A 137 -2.26 11.72 7.81
C ASN A 137 -1.27 10.72 7.22
N PHE A 138 -1.32 10.54 5.90
CA PHE A 138 -0.38 9.66 5.23
C PHE A 138 1.07 10.15 5.37
N LYS A 139 1.30 11.43 5.13
CA LYS A 139 2.65 12.01 5.26
C LYS A 139 3.19 11.80 6.67
N ASN A 140 2.36 12.05 7.67
CA ASN A 140 2.76 11.88 9.07
C ASN A 140 3.09 10.41 9.37
N SER A 141 2.27 9.49 8.89
CA SER A 141 2.51 8.06 9.08
C SER A 141 3.79 7.60 8.39
N LEU A 142 4.01 8.07 7.17
CA LEU A 142 5.21 7.68 6.42
C LEU A 142 6.47 8.24 7.10
N ASP A 143 6.42 9.47 7.59
CA ASP A 143 7.54 10.04 8.36
C ASP A 143 7.84 9.18 9.60
N ARG A 144 6.80 8.73 10.29
CA ARG A 144 6.96 7.92 11.49
C ARG A 144 7.59 6.56 11.18
N VAL A 145 7.08 5.87 10.17
CA VAL A 145 7.58 4.52 9.88
C VAL A 145 8.96 4.53 9.23
N THR A 146 9.30 5.58 8.49
CA THR A 146 10.64 5.69 7.91
C THR A 146 11.70 5.97 8.98
N ALA A 147 11.29 6.45 10.15
CA ALA A 147 12.20 6.71 11.27
C ALA A 147 12.48 5.46 12.11
N LYS A 148 11.77 4.36 11.88
CA LYS A 148 11.97 3.12 12.64
C LYS A 148 13.35 2.51 12.45
#